data_196e456d2f2bc0d6ab9708c079dd1e07
#
_entry.id   196e456d2f2bc0d6ab9708c079dd1e07
#
_cell.length_a   1.000
_cell.length_b   1.000
_cell.length_c   1.000
_cell.angle_alpha   90.00
_cell.angle_beta   90.00
_cell.angle_gamma   90.00
#
_symmetry.space_group_name_H-M   'P 1'
#
loop_
_entity.id
_entity.type
_entity.pdbx_description
1 polymer ?
#
loop_
_entity_poly.entity_id
_entity_poly.type
_entity_poly.pdbx_seq_one_letter_code
_entity_poly.pdbx_strand_id
1 'polypeptide(L)'
;VREWIEENGRATYLAYLLSRPLPTLFEPLRQAVHLLNGNNTEYRRPIGPLSLRLALVDAIMYPRWVGVLGAFLLLGLVGAIVYWRSQDTNPIWLLVSIFMVSLYPLMFLVWHGNPLEIERHAAQIGVQVRLMGWLALVAAADGRFLRAYRPFRRPVRQR
;
A
#
# COMPACT_ATOMS: atom_id res chain seq x y z
N VAL A 1 23.98 26.15 -14.39
CA VAL A 1 22.97 25.07 -14.53
C VAL A 1 22.46 24.65 -13.17
N ARG A 2 23.33 24.32 -12.19
CA ARG A 2 22.94 23.88 -10.86
C ARG A 2 22.13 24.95 -10.10
N GLU A 3 22.60 26.17 -10.10
CA GLU A 3 21.96 27.33 -9.48
C GLU A 3 20.54 27.58 -10.06
N TRP A 4 20.41 27.51 -11.36
CA TRP A 4 19.12 27.63 -12.03
C TRP A 4 18.15 26.48 -11.64
N ILE A 5 18.65 25.24 -11.51
CA ILE A 5 17.83 24.09 -11.09
C ILE A 5 17.38 24.27 -9.63
N GLU A 6 18.23 24.76 -8.77
CA GLU A 6 17.90 25.02 -7.36
C GLU A 6 16.81 26.10 -7.23
N GLU A 7 16.86 27.14 -8.04
CA GLU A 7 15.91 28.26 -8.01
C GLU A 7 14.59 27.96 -8.75
N ASN A 8 14.67 27.36 -9.93
CA ASN A 8 13.52 27.26 -10.85
C ASN A 8 13.01 25.82 -11.03
N GLY A 9 13.80 24.81 -10.66
CA GLY A 9 13.51 23.41 -10.97
C GLY A 9 12.18 22.94 -10.39
N ARG A 10 11.85 23.31 -9.16
CA ARG A 10 10.58 22.93 -8.51
C ARG A 10 9.39 23.55 -9.20
N ALA A 11 9.43 24.83 -9.51
CA ALA A 11 8.35 25.55 -10.17
C ALA A 11 8.10 25.00 -11.59
N THR A 12 9.19 24.79 -12.34
CA THR A 12 9.14 24.21 -13.69
C THR A 12 8.57 22.79 -13.68
N TYR A 13 8.99 21.97 -12.71
CA TYR A 13 8.48 20.60 -12.58
C TYR A 13 7.00 20.58 -12.22
N LEU A 14 6.56 21.39 -11.27
CA LEU A 14 5.15 21.53 -10.93
C LEU A 14 4.31 22.01 -12.13
N ALA A 15 4.80 23.00 -12.88
CA ALA A 15 4.15 23.48 -14.09
C ALA A 15 4.04 22.35 -15.13
N TYR A 16 5.08 21.53 -15.29
CA TYR A 16 5.05 20.35 -16.17
C TYR A 16 3.99 19.35 -15.73
N LEU A 17 3.92 19.00 -14.45
CA LEU A 17 2.91 18.06 -13.93
C LEU A 17 1.49 18.59 -14.14
N LEU A 18 1.27 19.88 -13.90
CA LEU A 18 -0.03 20.54 -14.10
C LEU A 18 -0.43 20.65 -15.56
N SER A 19 0.54 20.76 -16.48
CA SER A 19 0.27 20.80 -17.93
C SER A 19 -0.22 19.46 -18.50
N ARG A 20 -0.03 18.35 -17.75
CA ARG A 20 -0.40 16.99 -18.17
C ARG A 20 -1.13 16.24 -17.05
N PRO A 21 -2.31 16.70 -16.60
CA PRO A 21 -2.94 16.20 -15.39
C PRO A 21 -3.27 14.69 -15.46
N LEU A 22 -3.79 14.20 -16.58
CA LEU A 22 -4.14 12.78 -16.71
C LEU A 22 -2.90 11.87 -16.67
N PRO A 23 -1.86 12.06 -17.49
CA PRO A 23 -0.62 11.29 -17.35
C PRO A 23 -0.06 11.36 -15.94
N THR A 24 0.00 12.53 -15.33
CA THR A 24 0.52 12.72 -13.98
C THR A 24 -0.23 11.88 -12.95
N LEU A 25 -1.55 11.83 -13.02
CA LEU A 25 -2.36 11.02 -12.11
C LEU A 25 -2.24 9.50 -12.38
N PHE A 26 -2.15 9.08 -13.64
CA PHE A 26 -2.18 7.65 -13.96
C PHE A 26 -0.80 7.00 -14.00
N GLU A 27 0.29 7.75 -14.13
CA GLU A 27 1.65 7.21 -14.22
C GLU A 27 2.04 6.35 -13.00
N PRO A 28 1.77 6.77 -11.73
CA PRO A 28 2.06 5.92 -10.58
C PRO A 28 1.32 4.57 -10.62
N LEU A 29 0.10 4.54 -11.15
CA LEU A 29 -0.67 3.31 -11.28
C LEU A 29 -0.11 2.40 -12.40
N ARG A 30 0.35 2.97 -13.50
CA ARG A 30 1.03 2.22 -14.57
C ARG A 30 2.31 1.56 -14.07
N GLN A 31 2.99 2.22 -13.16
CA GLN A 31 4.23 1.73 -12.53
C GLN A 31 3.99 0.96 -11.22
N ALA A 32 2.74 0.63 -10.90
CA ALA A 32 2.38 0.01 -9.64
C ALA A 32 3.17 -1.28 -9.36
N VAL A 33 3.38 -2.13 -10.37
CA VAL A 33 4.15 -3.37 -10.20
C VAL A 33 5.60 -3.07 -9.81
N HIS A 34 6.21 -2.07 -10.43
CA HIS A 34 7.56 -1.63 -10.10
C HIS A 34 7.62 -1.06 -8.67
N LEU A 35 6.68 -0.19 -8.32
CA LEU A 35 6.60 0.41 -7.00
C LEU A 35 6.32 -0.62 -5.88
N LEU A 36 5.48 -1.61 -6.13
CA LEU A 36 5.18 -2.69 -5.17
C LEU A 36 6.33 -3.67 -4.98
N ASN A 37 7.10 -3.93 -6.04
CA ASN A 37 8.26 -4.81 -6.01
C ASN A 37 9.56 -4.09 -5.64
N GLY A 38 9.52 -2.80 -5.37
CA GLY A 38 10.68 -1.97 -5.06
C GLY A 38 11.70 -2.72 -4.20
N ASN A 39 12.70 -3.28 -4.88
CA ASN A 39 13.75 -4.05 -4.26
C ASN A 39 14.91 -3.10 -3.99
N ASN A 40 14.98 -2.63 -2.79
CA ASN A 40 16.22 -1.99 -2.33
C ASN A 40 17.27 -3.09 -2.07
N THR A 41 17.67 -3.78 -3.16
CA THR A 41 18.61 -4.90 -3.11
C THR A 41 19.98 -4.47 -2.59
N GLU A 42 20.32 -3.19 -2.73
CA GLU A 42 21.59 -2.66 -2.28
C GLU A 42 21.74 -2.69 -0.76
N TYR A 43 20.66 -2.42 -0.02
CA TYR A 43 20.66 -2.49 1.44
C TYR A 43 20.40 -3.88 2.01
N ARG A 44 20.03 -4.85 1.16
CA ARG A 44 19.64 -6.19 1.59
C ARG A 44 20.59 -7.30 1.16
N ARG A 45 21.73 -6.98 0.58
CA ARG A 45 22.73 -8.01 0.32
C ARG A 45 23.32 -8.42 1.68
N PRO A 46 22.90 -9.56 2.26
CA PRO A 46 23.59 -10.07 3.42
C PRO A 46 25.04 -10.35 3.03
N ILE A 47 25.95 -10.06 3.92
CA ILE A 47 27.39 -10.39 3.77
C ILE A 47 27.53 -11.92 3.95
N GLY A 48 26.80 -12.69 3.15
CA GLY A 48 26.80 -14.14 3.21
C GLY A 48 25.44 -14.77 2.92
N PRO A 49 25.37 -16.10 2.79
CA PRO A 49 24.10 -16.79 2.58
C PRO A 49 23.20 -16.62 3.81
N LEU A 50 21.97 -16.17 3.58
CA LEU A 50 20.93 -16.14 4.62
C LEU A 50 20.77 -17.55 5.21
N SER A 51 20.71 -17.65 6.53
CA SER A 51 20.29 -18.91 7.15
C SER A 51 18.90 -19.31 6.65
N LEU A 52 18.62 -20.59 6.53
CA LEU A 52 17.32 -21.10 6.08
C LEU A 52 16.14 -20.46 6.85
N ARG A 53 16.33 -20.25 8.16
CA ARG A 53 15.31 -19.60 9.01
C ARG A 53 15.02 -18.15 8.58
N LEU A 54 16.06 -17.38 8.29
CA LEU A 54 15.90 -16.00 7.83
C LEU A 54 15.31 -15.95 6.42
N ALA A 55 15.67 -16.87 5.54
CA ALA A 55 15.10 -16.97 4.21
C ALA A 55 13.59 -17.30 4.26
N LEU A 56 13.18 -18.20 5.16
CA LEU A 56 11.76 -18.51 5.37
C LEU A 56 10.99 -17.34 5.94
N VAL A 57 11.55 -16.65 6.94
CA VAL A 57 10.93 -15.45 7.51
C VAL A 57 10.78 -14.35 6.45
N ASP A 58 11.81 -14.11 5.64
CA ASP A 58 11.73 -13.13 4.54
C ASP A 58 10.68 -13.52 3.51
N ALA A 59 10.61 -14.79 3.12
CA ALA A 59 9.63 -15.28 2.16
C ALA A 59 8.18 -15.13 2.64
N ILE A 60 7.94 -15.35 3.94
CA ILE A 60 6.61 -15.24 4.54
C ILE A 60 6.26 -13.77 4.78
N MET A 61 7.13 -13.03 5.46
CA MET A 61 6.82 -11.65 5.89
C MET A 61 6.93 -10.65 4.74
N TYR A 62 7.76 -10.96 3.72
CA TYR A 62 7.98 -10.10 2.57
C TYR A 62 7.77 -10.83 1.24
N PRO A 63 6.57 -11.34 0.98
CA PRO A 63 6.28 -12.01 -0.28
C PRO A 63 6.46 -11.06 -1.46
N ARG A 64 7.16 -11.55 -2.51
CA ARG A 64 7.46 -10.78 -3.73
C ARG A 64 6.59 -11.19 -4.91
N TRP A 65 5.86 -12.27 -4.77
CA TRP A 65 5.01 -12.75 -5.83
C TRP A 65 3.83 -11.79 -6.06
N VAL A 66 3.69 -11.32 -7.30
CA VAL A 66 2.68 -10.33 -7.72
C VAL A 66 1.26 -10.79 -7.37
N GLY A 67 0.97 -12.10 -7.48
CA GLY A 67 -0.31 -12.68 -7.10
C GLY A 67 -0.64 -12.50 -5.62
N VAL A 68 0.34 -12.66 -4.73
CA VAL A 68 0.16 -12.42 -3.27
C VAL A 68 -0.05 -10.94 -2.98
N LEU A 69 0.70 -10.07 -3.64
CA LEU A 69 0.52 -8.63 -3.49
C LEU A 69 -0.86 -8.18 -3.99
N GLY A 70 -1.31 -8.74 -5.12
CA GLY A 70 -2.66 -8.52 -5.62
C GLY A 70 -3.75 -9.01 -4.65
N ALA A 71 -3.56 -10.19 -4.06
CA ALA A 71 -4.46 -10.71 -3.04
C ALA A 71 -4.49 -9.83 -1.79
N PHE A 72 -3.34 -9.30 -1.35
CA PHE A 72 -3.28 -8.37 -0.23
C PHE A 72 -4.01 -7.05 -0.53
N LEU A 73 -3.85 -6.52 -1.74
CA LEU A 73 -4.58 -5.32 -2.18
C LEU A 73 -6.08 -5.56 -2.21
N LEU A 74 -6.51 -6.70 -2.77
CA LEU A 74 -7.92 -7.07 -2.81
C LEU A 74 -8.50 -7.24 -1.40
N LEU A 75 -7.79 -7.94 -0.52
CA LEU A 75 -8.20 -8.14 0.86
C LEU A 75 -8.28 -6.80 1.63
N GLY A 76 -7.31 -5.91 1.42
CA GLY A 76 -7.32 -4.56 1.96
C GLY A 76 -8.52 -3.75 1.48
N LEU A 77 -8.83 -3.81 0.18
CA LEU A 77 -9.98 -3.13 -0.41
C LEU A 77 -11.30 -3.66 0.16
N VAL A 78 -11.46 -4.99 0.19
CA VAL A 78 -12.65 -5.62 0.77
C VAL A 78 -12.79 -5.25 2.25
N GLY A 79 -11.71 -5.30 3.02
CA GLY A 79 -11.70 -4.90 4.42
C GLY A 79 -12.09 -3.44 4.62
N ALA A 80 -11.56 -2.53 3.80
CA ALA A 80 -11.93 -1.13 3.82
C ALA A 80 -13.44 -0.92 3.52
N ILE A 81 -13.96 -1.58 2.47
CA ILE A 81 -15.38 -1.50 2.11
C ILE A 81 -16.26 -2.03 3.24
N VAL A 82 -15.90 -3.17 3.83
CA VAL A 82 -16.65 -3.75 4.96
C VAL A 82 -16.64 -2.82 6.16
N TYR A 83 -15.48 -2.28 6.53
CA TYR A 83 -15.36 -1.32 7.62
C TYR A 83 -16.29 -0.10 7.40
N TRP A 84 -16.23 0.49 6.21
CA TRP A 84 -17.03 1.70 5.90
C TRP A 84 -18.55 1.41 5.86
N ARG A 85 -18.95 0.21 5.46
CA ARG A 85 -20.36 -0.18 5.39
C ARG A 85 -20.94 -0.65 6.73
N SER A 86 -20.14 -1.35 7.52
CA SER A 86 -20.60 -1.95 8.78
C SER A 86 -20.54 -1.00 9.97
N GLN A 87 -19.87 0.16 9.83
CA GLN A 87 -19.53 1.05 10.94
C GLN A 87 -18.82 0.29 12.09
N ASP A 88 -18.05 -0.73 11.73
CA ASP A 88 -17.32 -1.53 12.70
C ASP A 88 -16.27 -0.65 13.40
N THR A 89 -16.20 -0.74 14.71
CA THR A 89 -15.23 -0.01 15.53
C THR A 89 -13.92 -0.77 15.73
N ASN A 90 -13.70 -1.87 15.00
CA ASN A 90 -12.47 -2.64 15.13
C ASN A 90 -11.27 -1.82 14.61
N PRO A 91 -10.29 -1.51 15.49
CA PRO A 91 -9.16 -0.66 15.12
C PRO A 91 -8.27 -1.27 14.04
N ILE A 92 -8.24 -2.59 13.87
CA ILE A 92 -7.46 -3.24 12.82
C ILE A 92 -8.05 -2.92 11.45
N TRP A 93 -9.39 -2.96 11.30
CA TRP A 93 -10.03 -2.59 10.04
C TRP A 93 -9.92 -1.11 9.72
N LEU A 94 -9.94 -0.25 10.75
CA LEU A 94 -9.63 1.16 10.58
C LEU A 94 -8.21 1.35 10.02
N LEU A 95 -7.23 0.66 10.60
CA LEU A 95 -5.83 0.74 10.17
C LEU A 95 -5.65 0.22 8.74
N VAL A 96 -6.27 -0.91 8.40
CA VAL A 96 -6.30 -1.44 7.03
C VAL A 96 -6.88 -0.42 6.05
N SER A 97 -7.98 0.25 6.44
CA SER A 97 -8.61 1.29 5.62
C SER A 97 -7.71 2.50 5.43
N ILE A 98 -7.03 2.96 6.48
CA ILE A 98 -6.06 4.06 6.40
C ILE A 98 -4.92 3.70 5.44
N PHE A 99 -4.36 2.49 5.54
CA PHE A 99 -3.30 2.04 4.64
C PHE A 99 -3.80 1.94 3.19
N MET A 100 -5.03 1.46 2.97
CA MET A 100 -5.58 1.38 1.62
C MET A 100 -5.81 2.76 1.00
N VAL A 101 -6.39 3.70 1.75
CA VAL A 101 -6.66 5.06 1.25
C VAL A 101 -5.36 5.84 1.03
N SER A 102 -4.37 5.67 1.91
CA SER A 102 -3.07 6.37 1.79
C SER A 102 -2.14 5.77 0.73
N LEU A 103 -2.46 4.60 0.19
CA LEU A 103 -1.59 3.91 -0.77
C LEU A 103 -1.36 4.73 -2.04
N TYR A 104 -2.43 5.21 -2.67
CA TYR A 104 -2.30 6.01 -3.90
C TYR A 104 -1.58 7.35 -3.67
N PRO A 105 -1.91 8.18 -2.68
CA PRO A 105 -1.12 9.35 -2.34
C PRO A 105 0.37 9.06 -2.12
N LEU A 106 0.68 7.95 -1.44
CA LEU A 106 2.07 7.55 -1.24
C LEU A 106 2.76 7.16 -2.56
N MET A 107 2.10 6.38 -3.41
CA MET A 107 2.61 6.05 -4.75
C MET A 107 2.86 7.31 -5.58
N PHE A 108 1.94 8.27 -5.53
CA PHE A 108 2.06 9.55 -6.21
C PHE A 108 3.27 10.35 -5.72
N LEU A 109 3.44 10.46 -4.41
CA LEU A 109 4.58 11.16 -3.80
C LEU A 109 5.90 10.48 -4.12
N VAL A 110 5.96 9.15 -4.07
CA VAL A 110 7.18 8.40 -4.40
C VAL A 110 7.55 8.57 -5.86
N TRP A 111 6.58 8.52 -6.77
CA TRP A 111 6.83 8.63 -8.21
C TRP A 111 7.24 10.03 -8.63
N HIS A 112 6.59 11.06 -8.10
CA HIS A 112 6.81 12.45 -8.51
C HIS A 112 7.72 13.25 -7.58
N GLY A 113 7.93 12.79 -6.35
CA GLY A 113 8.66 13.57 -5.34
C GLY A 113 10.18 13.57 -5.54
N ASN A 114 10.75 12.42 -5.87
CA ASN A 114 12.19 12.29 -6.10
C ASN A 114 12.49 11.21 -7.14
N PRO A 115 12.57 11.57 -8.42
CA PRO A 115 12.78 10.60 -9.50
C PRO A 115 14.14 9.86 -9.42
N LEU A 116 15.11 10.39 -8.67
CA LEU A 116 16.43 9.77 -8.52
C LEU A 116 16.45 8.67 -7.44
N GLU A 117 15.46 8.65 -6.55
CA GLU A 117 15.40 7.71 -5.42
C GLU A 117 14.11 6.88 -5.39
N ILE A 118 13.46 6.71 -6.53
CA ILE A 118 12.19 5.98 -6.64
C ILE A 118 12.29 4.59 -6.00
N GLU A 119 13.35 3.84 -6.29
CA GLU A 119 13.52 2.47 -5.75
C GLU A 119 13.62 2.44 -4.23
N ARG A 120 14.33 3.42 -3.65
CA ARG A 120 14.44 3.54 -2.19
C ARG A 120 13.11 3.83 -1.53
N HIS A 121 12.34 4.75 -2.09
CA HIS A 121 11.04 5.13 -1.56
C HIS A 121 9.95 4.11 -1.90
N ALA A 122 10.05 3.39 -3.00
CA ALA A 122 9.16 2.29 -3.36
C ALA A 122 9.15 1.17 -2.32
N ALA A 123 10.24 0.97 -1.59
CA ALA A 123 10.28 0.03 -0.47
C ALA A 123 9.22 0.33 0.60
N GLN A 124 8.89 1.60 0.84
CA GLN A 124 7.86 2.01 1.80
C GLN A 124 6.47 1.54 1.34
N ILE A 125 6.16 1.67 0.04
CA ILE A 125 4.91 1.21 -0.57
C ILE A 125 4.81 -0.31 -0.41
N GLY A 126 5.90 -1.01 -0.74
CA GLY A 126 5.98 -2.47 -0.62
C GLY A 126 5.75 -2.97 0.82
N VAL A 127 6.31 -2.29 1.81
CA VAL A 127 6.10 -2.59 3.24
C VAL A 127 4.65 -2.31 3.64
N GLN A 128 4.10 -1.18 3.23
CA GLN A 128 2.72 -0.79 3.56
C GLN A 128 1.71 -1.82 3.05
N VAL A 129 1.81 -2.27 1.79
CA VAL A 129 0.90 -3.27 1.22
C VAL A 129 1.00 -4.60 1.96
N ARG A 130 2.20 -5.04 2.31
CA ARG A 130 2.42 -6.29 3.03
C ARG A 130 1.88 -6.23 4.46
N LEU A 131 2.16 -5.15 5.17
CA LEU A 131 1.63 -4.93 6.51
C LEU A 131 0.10 -4.86 6.50
N MET A 132 -0.48 -4.11 5.56
CA MET A 132 -1.94 -4.07 5.36
C MET A 132 -2.52 -5.47 5.12
N GLY A 133 -1.90 -6.25 4.23
CA GLY A 133 -2.35 -7.61 3.92
C GLY A 133 -2.30 -8.54 5.14
N TRP A 134 -1.23 -8.53 5.89
CA TRP A 134 -1.10 -9.33 7.12
C TRP A 134 -2.09 -8.91 8.19
N LEU A 135 -2.28 -7.61 8.41
CA LEU A 135 -3.30 -7.10 9.35
C LEU A 135 -4.70 -7.53 8.95
N ALA A 136 -5.02 -7.45 7.64
CA ALA A 136 -6.32 -7.89 7.14
C ALA A 136 -6.53 -9.39 7.29
N LEU A 137 -5.49 -10.22 7.08
CA LEU A 137 -5.54 -11.67 7.33
C LEU A 137 -5.78 -11.97 8.81
N VAL A 138 -5.07 -11.30 9.72
CA VAL A 138 -5.27 -11.45 11.16
C VAL A 138 -6.69 -11.06 11.58
N ALA A 139 -7.19 -9.94 11.08
CA ALA A 139 -8.55 -9.48 11.35
C ALA A 139 -9.61 -10.44 10.80
N ALA A 140 -9.37 -11.03 9.62
CA ALA A 140 -10.26 -12.04 9.03
C ALA A 140 -10.26 -13.34 9.84
N ALA A 141 -9.07 -13.79 10.28
CA ALA A 141 -8.91 -15.00 11.10
C ALA A 141 -9.55 -14.87 12.49
N ASP A 142 -9.58 -13.68 13.08
CA ASP A 142 -10.23 -13.41 14.37
C ASP A 142 -11.76 -13.58 14.33
N GLY A 143 -12.32 -13.91 13.17
CA GLY A 143 -13.75 -14.20 12.98
C GLY A 143 -14.69 -13.01 13.18
N ARG A 144 -14.17 -11.83 13.50
CA ARG A 144 -14.94 -10.60 13.67
C ARG A 144 -15.45 -10.07 12.32
N PHE A 145 -14.75 -10.40 11.23
CA PHE A 145 -15.17 -10.08 9.88
C PHE A 145 -16.56 -10.62 9.55
N LEU A 146 -16.83 -11.87 9.91
CA LEU A 146 -18.13 -12.51 9.66
C LEU A 146 -19.24 -12.03 10.60
N ARG A 147 -18.90 -11.53 11.80
CA ARG A 147 -19.88 -10.98 12.75
C ARG A 147 -20.37 -9.59 12.33
N ALA A 148 -19.52 -8.77 11.75
CA ALA A 148 -19.90 -7.46 11.23
C ALA A 148 -20.91 -7.55 10.06
N TYR A 149 -20.90 -8.65 9.32
CA TYR A 149 -21.82 -8.89 8.19
C TYR A 149 -23.16 -9.54 8.59
N ARG A 150 -23.50 -9.63 9.88
CA ARG A 150 -24.86 -10.04 10.24
C ARG A 150 -25.82 -8.93 9.82
N PRO A 151 -26.73 -9.20 8.84
CA PRO A 151 -27.70 -8.21 8.41
C PRO A 151 -28.47 -7.76 9.66
N PHE A 152 -28.62 -6.47 9.81
CA PHE A 152 -29.37 -5.81 10.86
C PHE A 152 -30.75 -6.50 10.96
N ARG A 153 -30.93 -7.46 11.89
CA ARG A 153 -32.26 -8.00 12.19
C ARG A 153 -33.07 -6.85 12.76
N ARG A 154 -33.92 -6.27 11.92
CA ARG A 154 -34.91 -5.30 12.37
C ARG A 154 -35.62 -5.92 13.57
N PRO A 155 -35.68 -5.23 14.71
CA PRO A 155 -36.48 -5.72 15.81
C PRO A 155 -37.92 -5.92 15.32
N VAL A 156 -38.39 -7.16 15.41
CA VAL A 156 -39.81 -7.47 15.11
C VAL A 156 -40.61 -6.65 16.11
N ARG A 157 -41.28 -5.62 15.60
CA ARG A 157 -42.22 -4.79 16.41
C ARG A 157 -43.33 -5.75 16.84
N GLN A 158 -43.25 -6.24 18.07
CA GLN A 158 -44.40 -6.92 18.70
C GLN A 158 -45.51 -5.88 18.84
N ARG A 159 -46.63 -6.14 18.14
CA ARG A 159 -47.90 -5.42 18.33
C ARG A 159 -48.65 -6.04 19.49
#